data_f3a4a409d5bb4d969742e01681712a7e
#
_entry.id   f3a4a409d5bb4d969742e01681712a7e
#
_cell.length_a   1.000
_cell.length_b   1.000
_cell.length_c   1.000
_cell.angle_alpha   90.00
_cell.angle_beta   90.00
_cell.angle_gamma   90.00
#
_symmetry.space_group_name_H-M   'P 1'
#
loop_
_entity.id
_entity.type
_entity.pdbx_description
1 polymer ?
#
loop_
_entity_poly.entity_id
_entity_poly.type
_entity_poly.pdbx_seq_one_letter_code
_entity_poly.pdbx_strand_id
1 'polypeptide(L)'
;MRIIRGIYGRRRFQVPSSFNARPTTDFAKENLFNVLENLVDWEGMTALDLFAGTGSISFELLSRGCGRVTAVEANRAHAAFIAKIAGELKTDALELIHSNMFRYLPSSLDRKSVV
;
A
#
# COMPACT_ATOMS: atom_id res chain seq x y z
N MET A 1 -5.65 -10.06 5.13
CA MET A 1 -5.68 -8.86 4.27
C MET A 1 -6.47 -9.16 3.01
N ARG A 2 -7.34 -8.26 2.63
CA ARG A 2 -8.17 -8.41 1.43
C ARG A 2 -8.09 -7.14 0.59
N ILE A 3 -7.94 -7.31 -0.73
CA ILE A 3 -8.09 -6.22 -1.69
C ILE A 3 -9.57 -6.13 -2.05
N ILE A 4 -10.18 -4.94 -1.92
CA ILE A 4 -11.63 -4.79 -2.02
C ILE A 4 -12.08 -4.65 -3.46
N ARG A 5 -11.50 -3.71 -4.22
CA ARG A 5 -11.91 -3.41 -5.59
C ARG A 5 -10.72 -3.29 -6.53
N GLY A 6 -11.01 -3.13 -7.81
CA GLY A 6 -10.02 -2.88 -8.84
C GLY A 6 -9.50 -4.15 -9.49
N ILE A 7 -8.35 -4.04 -10.15
CA ILE A 7 -7.79 -5.13 -10.97
C ILE A 7 -7.39 -6.34 -10.14
N TYR A 8 -7.09 -6.16 -8.86
CA TYR A 8 -6.77 -7.24 -7.92
C TYR A 8 -7.89 -7.48 -6.91
N GLY A 9 -9.06 -6.93 -7.16
CA GLY A 9 -10.19 -7.01 -6.24
C GLY A 9 -10.56 -8.42 -5.85
N ARG A 10 -11.01 -8.59 -4.60
CA ARG A 10 -11.42 -9.85 -3.98
C ARG A 10 -10.31 -10.83 -3.68
N ARG A 11 -9.06 -10.53 -3.98
CA ARG A 11 -7.93 -11.36 -3.55
C ARG A 11 -7.72 -11.24 -2.06
N ARG A 12 -7.44 -12.39 -1.44
CA ARG A 12 -7.17 -12.47 0.00
C ARG A 12 -5.77 -13.02 0.22
N PHE A 13 -5.11 -12.50 1.23
CA PHE A 13 -3.77 -12.91 1.62
C PHE A 13 -3.75 -13.14 3.11
N GLN A 14 -3.22 -14.29 3.53
CA GLN A 14 -3.13 -14.61 4.94
C GLN A 14 -1.95 -13.87 5.56
N VAL A 15 -2.25 -13.04 6.57
CA VAL A 15 -1.23 -12.35 7.34
C VAL A 15 -0.72 -13.30 8.43
N PRO A 16 0.60 -13.46 8.58
CA PRO A 16 1.14 -14.30 9.66
C PRO A 16 0.62 -13.86 11.03
N SER A 17 0.23 -14.84 11.84
CA SER A 17 -0.32 -14.58 13.17
C SER A 17 0.69 -13.93 14.12
N SER A 18 1.98 -14.02 13.80
CA SER A 18 3.05 -13.40 14.58
C SER A 18 3.15 -11.88 14.38
N PHE A 19 2.45 -11.33 13.39
CA PHE A 19 2.48 -9.89 13.16
C PHE A 19 1.67 -9.18 14.25
N ASN A 20 2.34 -8.25 14.94
CA ASN A 20 1.73 -7.46 16.00
C ASN A 20 0.99 -6.23 15.50
N ALA A 21 1.21 -5.84 14.25
CA ALA A 21 0.55 -4.70 13.66
C ALA A 21 -0.95 -4.94 13.57
N ARG A 22 -1.75 -3.96 14.01
CA ARG A 22 -3.20 -3.97 13.80
C ARG A 22 -3.46 -3.75 12.32
N PRO A 23 -4.01 -4.73 11.59
CA PRO A 23 -4.33 -4.49 10.19
C PRO A 23 -5.48 -3.48 10.08
N THR A 24 -5.43 -2.67 9.03
CA THR A 24 -6.56 -1.83 8.66
C THR A 24 -7.75 -2.74 8.33
N THR A 25 -8.89 -2.50 9.00
CA THR A 25 -10.07 -3.32 8.75
C THR A 25 -10.61 -3.08 7.34
N ASP A 26 -11.29 -4.06 6.78
CA ASP A 26 -11.94 -3.92 5.47
C ASP A 26 -12.95 -2.77 5.48
N PHE A 27 -13.68 -2.62 6.58
CA PHE A 27 -14.66 -1.55 6.74
C PHE A 27 -14.01 -0.15 6.69
N ALA A 28 -12.94 0.04 7.47
CA ALA A 28 -12.21 1.31 7.50
C ALA A 28 -11.58 1.62 6.14
N LYS A 29 -11.00 0.62 5.50
CA LYS A 29 -10.39 0.76 4.19
C LYS A 29 -11.42 1.11 3.12
N GLU A 30 -12.57 0.44 3.13
CA GLU A 30 -13.65 0.73 2.18
C GLU A 30 -14.17 2.16 2.33
N ASN A 31 -14.37 2.62 3.58
CA ASN A 31 -14.81 3.99 3.84
C ASN A 31 -13.79 5.02 3.37
N LEU A 32 -12.52 4.80 3.65
CA LEU A 32 -11.45 5.68 3.19
C LEU A 32 -11.44 5.80 1.67
N PHE A 33 -11.47 4.68 0.97
CA PHE A 33 -11.39 4.69 -0.48
C PHE A 33 -12.67 5.19 -1.15
N ASN A 34 -13.83 5.03 -0.53
CA ASN A 34 -15.06 5.64 -1.01
C ASN A 34 -14.96 7.17 -1.04
N VAL A 35 -14.31 7.77 -0.03
CA VAL A 35 -14.04 9.20 -0.01
C VAL A 35 -13.03 9.57 -1.09
N LEU A 36 -11.92 8.84 -1.18
CA LEU A 36 -10.84 9.14 -2.12
C LEU A 36 -11.29 9.01 -3.58
N GLU A 37 -12.17 8.07 -3.90
CA GLU A 37 -12.69 7.89 -5.26
C GLU A 37 -13.36 9.16 -5.81
N ASN A 38 -13.93 9.98 -4.94
CA ASN A 38 -14.58 11.21 -5.33
C ASN A 38 -13.61 12.41 -5.43
N LEU A 39 -12.41 12.27 -4.89
CA LEU A 39 -11.44 13.35 -4.79
C LEU A 39 -10.23 13.18 -5.72
N VAL A 40 -9.96 11.95 -6.16
CA VAL A 40 -8.69 11.59 -6.79
C VAL A 40 -8.95 10.83 -8.08
N ASP A 41 -8.23 11.23 -9.13
CA ASP A 41 -8.10 10.44 -10.35
C ASP A 41 -6.81 9.61 -10.23
N TRP A 42 -6.97 8.30 -10.18
CA TRP A 42 -5.84 7.39 -9.93
C TRP A 42 -4.86 7.28 -11.09
N GLU A 43 -5.33 7.50 -12.31
CA GLU A 43 -4.51 7.31 -13.50
C GLU A 43 -3.32 8.29 -13.51
N GLY A 44 -2.13 7.75 -13.62
CA GLY A 44 -0.90 8.54 -13.63
C GLY A 44 -0.48 9.07 -12.26
N MET A 45 -1.24 8.78 -11.21
CA MET A 45 -0.93 9.26 -9.87
C MET A 45 0.14 8.41 -9.20
N THR A 46 0.99 9.07 -8.42
CA THR A 46 1.97 8.43 -7.55
C THR A 46 1.52 8.57 -6.11
N ALA A 47 1.56 7.50 -5.35
CA ALA A 47 1.21 7.50 -3.93
C ALA A 47 2.41 7.10 -3.08
N LEU A 48 2.45 7.64 -1.87
CA LEU A 48 3.46 7.33 -0.87
C LEU A 48 2.78 6.86 0.40
N ASP A 49 3.04 5.61 0.77
CA ASP A 49 2.52 4.98 1.98
C ASP A 49 3.66 4.88 3.00
N LEU A 50 3.66 5.77 3.98
CA LEU A 50 4.76 5.92 4.94
C LEU A 50 4.76 4.86 6.04
N PHE A 51 3.64 4.19 6.27
CA PHE A 51 3.49 3.16 7.30
C PHE A 51 2.78 1.96 6.69
N ALA A 52 3.46 1.28 5.78
CA ALA A 52 2.80 0.31 4.92
C ALA A 52 2.26 -0.92 5.68
N GLY A 53 2.91 -1.33 6.77
CA GLY A 53 2.48 -2.50 7.52
C GLY A 53 2.41 -3.75 6.66
N THR A 54 1.22 -4.32 6.50
CA THR A 54 0.98 -5.46 5.61
C THR A 54 0.83 -5.07 4.14
N GLY A 55 0.86 -3.77 3.84
CA GLY A 55 0.66 -3.27 2.50
C GLY A 55 -0.80 -3.10 2.09
N SER A 56 -1.73 -3.22 3.02
CA SER A 56 -3.17 -3.19 2.73
C SER A 56 -3.60 -1.96 1.93
N ILE A 57 -3.16 -0.77 2.34
CA ILE A 57 -3.49 0.48 1.65
C ILE A 57 -2.74 0.57 0.31
N SER A 58 -1.45 0.22 0.31
CA SER A 58 -0.63 0.25 -0.91
C SER A 58 -1.21 -0.62 -2.01
N PHE A 59 -1.60 -1.85 -1.70
CA PHE A 59 -2.16 -2.77 -2.70
C PHE A 59 -3.55 -2.34 -3.14
N GLU A 60 -4.34 -1.73 -2.26
CA GLU A 60 -5.63 -1.19 -2.65
C GLU A 60 -5.46 -0.02 -3.64
N LEU A 61 -4.51 0.87 -3.40
CA LEU A 61 -4.18 1.96 -4.31
C LEU A 61 -3.82 1.44 -5.70
N LEU A 62 -2.92 0.46 -5.77
CA LEU A 62 -2.54 -0.15 -7.04
C LEU A 62 -3.72 -0.80 -7.74
N SER A 63 -4.53 -1.52 -6.98
CA SER A 63 -5.70 -2.22 -7.51
C SER A 63 -6.72 -1.27 -8.12
N ARG A 64 -6.85 -0.08 -7.56
CA ARG A 64 -7.80 0.93 -8.05
C ARG A 64 -7.27 1.79 -9.18
N GLY A 65 -6.03 1.56 -9.61
CA GLY A 65 -5.48 2.17 -10.80
C GLY A 65 -4.36 3.19 -10.59
N CYS A 66 -3.91 3.37 -9.34
CA CYS A 66 -2.77 4.24 -9.06
C CYS A 66 -1.56 3.78 -9.89
N GLY A 67 -0.88 4.71 -10.55
CA GLY A 67 0.18 4.37 -11.49
C GLY A 67 1.43 3.84 -10.82
N ARG A 68 1.75 4.33 -9.63
CA ARG A 68 2.90 3.87 -8.86
C ARG A 68 2.67 4.13 -7.37
N VAL A 69 3.05 3.17 -6.55
CA VAL A 69 3.00 3.31 -5.09
C VAL A 69 4.38 3.02 -4.51
N THR A 70 4.85 3.92 -3.66
CA THR A 70 6.03 3.70 -2.84
C THR A 70 5.57 3.36 -1.43
N ALA A 71 5.88 2.16 -0.97
CA ALA A 71 5.54 1.69 0.37
C ALA A 71 6.80 1.72 1.24
N VAL A 72 6.73 2.44 2.36
CA VAL A 72 7.82 2.54 3.32
C VAL A 72 7.45 1.74 4.56
N GLU A 73 8.31 0.81 4.93
CA GLU A 73 8.07 -0.04 6.09
C GLU A 73 9.38 -0.29 6.84
N ALA A 74 9.37 -0.02 8.14
CA ALA A 74 10.55 -0.19 9.00
C ALA A 74 10.71 -1.64 9.49
N ASN A 75 9.63 -2.36 9.67
CA ASN A 75 9.66 -3.73 10.18
C ASN A 75 10.07 -4.69 9.07
N ARG A 76 11.13 -5.45 9.32
CA ARG A 76 11.70 -6.37 8.32
C ARG A 76 10.73 -7.47 7.88
N ALA A 77 9.99 -8.04 8.81
CA ALA A 77 9.03 -9.10 8.51
C ALA A 77 7.86 -8.58 7.68
N HIS A 78 7.37 -7.38 8.00
CA HIS A 78 6.31 -6.74 7.23
C HIS A 78 6.78 -6.37 5.82
N ALA A 79 8.01 -5.84 5.70
CA ALA A 79 8.58 -5.53 4.39
C ALA A 79 8.71 -6.80 3.53
N ALA A 80 9.15 -7.91 4.12
CA ALA A 80 9.24 -9.18 3.41
C ALA A 80 7.87 -9.69 2.95
N PHE A 81 6.84 -9.51 3.79
CA PHE A 81 5.46 -9.86 3.44
C PHE A 81 4.97 -9.03 2.24
N ILE A 82 5.21 -7.73 2.25
CA ILE A 82 4.84 -6.84 1.13
C ILE A 82 5.53 -7.29 -0.17
N ALA A 83 6.82 -7.59 -0.11
CA ALA A 83 7.57 -8.06 -1.27
C ALA A 83 6.99 -9.37 -1.81
N LYS A 84 6.60 -10.29 -0.94
CA LYS A 84 5.97 -11.55 -1.32
C LYS A 84 4.65 -11.32 -2.04
N ILE A 85 3.79 -10.46 -1.49
CA ILE A 85 2.49 -10.17 -2.11
C ILE A 85 2.65 -9.48 -3.47
N ALA A 86 3.58 -8.52 -3.57
CA ALA A 86 3.87 -7.87 -4.85
C ALA A 86 4.31 -8.89 -5.91
N GLY A 87 5.11 -9.87 -5.52
CA GLY A 87 5.50 -10.97 -6.40
C GLY A 87 4.31 -11.85 -6.83
N GLU A 88 3.41 -12.14 -5.91
CA GLU A 88 2.20 -12.93 -6.22
C GLU A 88 1.26 -12.18 -7.17
N LEU A 89 1.14 -10.87 -7.01
CA LEU A 89 0.34 -10.01 -7.89
C LEU A 89 1.04 -9.72 -9.21
N LYS A 90 2.33 -10.05 -9.33
CA LYS A 90 3.15 -9.78 -10.51
C LYS A 90 3.15 -8.31 -10.91
N THR A 91 3.16 -7.43 -9.91
CA THR A 91 3.19 -5.99 -10.15
C THR A 91 4.60 -5.43 -10.02
N ASP A 92 4.97 -4.52 -10.92
CA ASP A 92 6.20 -3.74 -10.87
C ASP A 92 5.92 -2.27 -10.49
N ALA A 93 4.66 -1.95 -10.23
CA ALA A 93 4.25 -0.59 -9.87
C ALA A 93 4.41 -0.27 -8.39
N LEU A 94 4.80 -1.24 -7.57
CA LEU A 94 5.11 -1.03 -6.16
C LEU A 94 6.61 -0.92 -5.97
N GLU A 95 7.05 0.19 -5.36
CA GLU A 95 8.42 0.35 -4.86
C GLU A 95 8.40 0.15 -3.36
N LEU A 96 9.12 -0.85 -2.86
CA LEU A 96 9.21 -1.13 -1.43
C LEU A 96 10.51 -0.55 -0.88
N ILE A 97 10.39 0.30 0.14
CA ILE A 97 11.52 0.87 0.85
C ILE A 97 11.52 0.34 2.28
N HIS A 98 12.51 -0.48 2.61
CA HIS A 98 12.71 -0.97 3.97
C HIS A 98 13.49 0.08 4.75
N SER A 99 12.78 1.02 5.35
CA SER A 99 13.34 2.10 6.13
C SER A 99 12.26 2.67 7.05
N ASN A 100 12.64 3.55 7.97
CA ASN A 100 11.65 4.32 8.70
C ASN A 100 11.31 5.60 7.93
N MET A 101 10.11 6.13 8.18
CA MET A 101 9.63 7.32 7.46
C MET A 101 10.49 8.56 7.71
N PHE A 102 11.12 8.67 8.89
CA PHE A 102 11.93 9.84 9.23
C PHE A 102 13.21 9.93 8.40
N ARG A 103 13.72 8.77 7.99
CA ARG A 103 14.87 8.72 7.07
C ARG A 103 14.47 8.99 5.63
N TYR A 104 13.31 8.48 5.23
CA TYR A 104 12.86 8.54 3.85
C TYR A 104 12.23 9.87 3.47
N LEU A 105 11.46 10.47 4.37
CA LEU A 105 10.64 11.64 4.10
C LEU A 105 11.41 12.83 3.50
N PRO A 106 12.62 13.20 4.00
CA PRO A 106 13.34 14.34 3.44
C PRO A 106 13.67 14.22 1.96
N SER A 107 13.94 13.01 1.47
CA SER A 107 14.28 12.80 0.07
C SER A 107 13.06 12.69 -0.84
N SER A 108 11.86 12.51 -0.27
CA SER A 108 10.62 12.32 -1.02
C SER A 108 9.75 13.57 -1.13
N LEU A 109 10.09 14.66 -0.41
CA LEU A 109 9.22 15.83 -0.30
C LEU A 109 9.03 16.59 -1.61
N ASP A 110 9.92 16.47 -2.56
CA ASP A 110 9.84 17.13 -3.88
C ASP A 110 9.07 16.31 -4.91
N ARG A 111 8.56 15.15 -4.55
CA ARG A 111 7.76 14.31 -5.43
C ARG A 111 6.28 14.64 -5.34
N LYS A 112 5.60 14.63 -6.48
CA LYS A 112 4.14 14.75 -6.52
C LYS A 112 3.50 13.44 -6.10
N SER A 113 3.12 13.34 -4.85
CA SER A 113 2.63 12.09 -4.26
C SER A 113 1.42 12.32 -3.37
N VAL A 114 0.60 11.26 -3.24
CA VAL A 114 -0.41 11.13 -2.19
C VAL A 114 0.25 10.36 -1.04
N VAL A 115 0.19 10.93 0.13
CA VAL A 115 0.79 10.34 1.33
C VAL A 115 -0.26 9.65 2.18
#